data_9370adc919e9f396a2199fe1c1a9bc86
#
_entry.id   9370adc919e9f396a2199fe1c1a9bc86
#
_cell.length_a   1.000
_cell.length_b   1.000
_cell.length_c   1.000
_cell.angle_alpha   90.00
_cell.angle_beta   90.00
_cell.angle_gamma   90.00
#
_symmetry.space_group_name_H-M   'P 1'
#
loop_
_entity.id
_entity.type
_entity.pdbx_description
1 polymer ?
#
loop_
_entity_poly.entity_id
_entity_poly.type
_entity_poly.pdbx_seq_one_letter_code
_entity_poly.pdbx_strand_id
1 'polypeptide(L)'
;KKAILTADNKSKKDADKETLVEKTTKATLTATSEELAKWVYDDARKVGDVTVIDGGEGTYHVVMIKTLPFRDMSLASANVRHILIKFPTDEKTGQTTIKDEEKPTYKAKAQAILDDFLKNEPTEDKFAALAKEKTEDTGSKSTGGLYENVADDGKYVQTFTDWTVDASRKPGDTGIVETPYGYHIMYFVKANEGVKWQSDVKAKIVADQYNAQVNDVIVNETKNIKLDIFLLNYMTKGIEKTIKKLILANA
;
A
#
# COMPACT_ATOMS: atom_id res chain seq x y z
N LYS A 1 15.01 -20.71 7.64
CA LYS A 1 14.76 -19.81 8.81
C LYS A 1 14.30 -20.62 10.02
N LYS A 2 13.34 -21.54 9.88
CA LYS A 2 12.85 -22.37 11.00
C LYS A 2 13.94 -23.20 11.66
N ALA A 3 14.85 -23.79 10.90
CA ALA A 3 15.96 -24.58 11.43
C ALA A 3 16.94 -23.74 12.28
N ILE A 4 17.29 -22.55 11.80
CA ILE A 4 18.18 -21.62 12.52
C ILE A 4 17.52 -21.10 13.79
N LEU A 5 16.29 -20.63 13.73
CA LEU A 5 15.57 -20.14 14.92
C LEU A 5 15.27 -21.23 15.92
N THR A 6 15.05 -22.47 15.49
CA THR A 6 14.91 -23.61 16.42
C THR A 6 16.21 -23.87 17.19
N ALA A 7 17.37 -23.68 16.55
CA ALA A 7 18.65 -23.77 17.25
C ALA A 7 18.85 -22.62 18.25
N ASP A 8 18.55 -21.39 17.85
CA ASP A 8 18.67 -20.20 18.70
C ASP A 8 17.68 -20.22 19.87
N ASN A 9 16.49 -20.77 19.67
CA ASN A 9 15.45 -20.83 20.69
C ASN A 9 15.63 -21.95 21.72
N LYS A 10 16.62 -22.83 21.55
CA LYS A 10 16.85 -23.91 22.52
C LYS A 10 17.13 -23.43 23.95
N SER A 11 17.74 -22.28 24.11
CA SER A 11 18.05 -21.67 25.40
C SER A 11 16.97 -20.70 25.90
N LYS A 12 15.96 -20.37 25.06
CA LYS A 12 14.89 -19.44 25.42
C LYS A 12 13.74 -20.17 26.11
N LYS A 13 13.06 -19.50 27.03
CA LYS A 13 11.79 -20.00 27.62
C LYS A 13 10.72 -20.01 26.50
N ASP A 14 9.71 -20.89 26.65
CA ASP A 14 8.67 -21.04 25.61
C ASP A 14 7.91 -19.76 25.33
N ALA A 15 7.73 -18.90 26.34
CA ALA A 15 7.10 -17.58 26.18
C ALA A 15 7.93 -16.57 25.34
N ASP A 16 9.24 -16.80 25.24
CA ASP A 16 10.18 -15.91 24.53
C ASP A 16 10.51 -16.42 23.11
N LYS A 17 9.91 -17.53 22.70
CA LYS A 17 10.13 -18.10 21.36
C LYS A 17 9.31 -17.35 20.32
N GLU A 18 9.98 -16.91 19.27
CA GLU A 18 9.31 -16.26 18.14
C GLU A 18 8.40 -17.22 17.38
N THR A 19 7.23 -16.73 16.97
CA THR A 19 6.36 -17.44 16.04
C THR A 19 6.95 -17.34 14.64
N LEU A 20 7.27 -18.50 14.03
CA LEU A 20 7.86 -18.60 12.71
C LEU A 20 6.84 -18.80 11.58
N VAL A 21 5.55 -18.77 11.94
CA VAL A 21 4.47 -18.94 10.97
C VAL A 21 3.95 -17.58 10.55
N GLU A 22 4.16 -17.25 9.28
CA GLU A 22 3.66 -16.03 8.68
C GLU A 22 2.68 -16.35 7.56
N LYS A 23 1.52 -15.70 7.55
CA LYS A 23 0.70 -15.57 6.35
C LYS A 23 1.27 -14.40 5.55
N THR A 24 1.53 -14.63 4.26
CA THR A 24 2.10 -13.59 3.42
C THR A 24 1.53 -13.67 2.01
N THR A 25 1.56 -12.55 1.29
CA THR A 25 1.09 -12.47 -0.09
C THR A 25 2.23 -12.68 -1.09
N LYS A 26 1.90 -13.00 -2.34
CA LYS A 26 2.89 -13.06 -3.42
C LYS A 26 3.61 -11.72 -3.57
N ALA A 27 2.89 -10.61 -3.51
CA ALA A 27 3.46 -9.26 -3.63
C ALA A 27 4.48 -8.98 -2.53
N THR A 28 4.16 -9.31 -1.28
CA THR A 28 5.07 -9.15 -0.14
C THR A 28 6.34 -10.01 -0.32
N LEU A 29 6.18 -11.27 -0.72
CA LEU A 29 7.32 -12.15 -0.98
C LEU A 29 8.18 -11.64 -2.12
N THR A 30 7.57 -11.15 -3.22
CA THR A 30 8.31 -10.58 -4.37
C THR A 30 9.08 -9.33 -3.96
N ALA A 31 8.52 -8.48 -3.11
CA ALA A 31 9.20 -7.30 -2.58
C ALA A 31 10.38 -7.67 -1.65
N THR A 32 10.29 -8.81 -0.96
CA THR A 32 11.39 -9.32 -0.11
C THR A 32 12.48 -9.98 -0.96
N SER A 33 12.10 -10.88 -1.85
CA SER A 33 12.97 -11.58 -2.79
C SER A 33 12.13 -12.21 -3.91
N GLU A 34 12.46 -11.84 -5.15
CA GLU A 34 11.79 -12.43 -6.33
C GLU A 34 12.05 -13.94 -6.43
N GLU A 35 13.26 -14.39 -6.06
CA GLU A 35 13.62 -15.80 -6.04
C GLU A 35 12.79 -16.57 -5.01
N LEU A 36 12.60 -15.98 -3.81
CA LEU A 36 11.75 -16.54 -2.76
C LEU A 36 10.30 -16.68 -3.24
N ALA A 37 9.76 -15.64 -3.89
CA ALA A 37 8.41 -15.70 -4.43
C ALA A 37 8.28 -16.76 -5.52
N LYS A 38 9.23 -16.86 -6.45
CA LYS A 38 9.25 -17.91 -7.48
C LYS A 38 9.26 -19.30 -6.87
N TRP A 39 10.11 -19.53 -5.87
CA TRP A 39 10.20 -20.82 -5.21
C TRP A 39 8.91 -21.19 -4.48
N VAL A 40 8.30 -20.27 -3.73
CA VAL A 40 7.08 -20.54 -2.95
C VAL A 40 5.87 -20.80 -3.87
N TYR A 41 5.79 -20.11 -5.01
CA TYR A 41 4.65 -20.21 -5.95
C TYR A 41 4.91 -21.17 -7.12
N ASP A 42 5.94 -22.00 -7.05
CA ASP A 42 6.16 -23.09 -8.00
C ASP A 42 5.14 -24.22 -7.75
N ASP A 43 4.41 -24.60 -8.78
CA ASP A 43 3.34 -25.63 -8.71
C ASP A 43 3.86 -27.01 -8.28
N ALA A 44 5.16 -27.27 -8.38
CA ALA A 44 5.78 -28.51 -7.92
C ALA A 44 5.95 -28.58 -6.38
N ARG A 45 5.75 -27.48 -5.65
CA ARG A 45 5.94 -27.44 -4.21
C ARG A 45 4.91 -28.27 -3.46
N LYS A 46 5.38 -28.79 -2.31
CA LYS A 46 4.56 -29.60 -1.39
C LYS A 46 4.69 -29.06 0.03
N VAL A 47 3.68 -29.32 0.86
CA VAL A 47 3.76 -29.05 2.30
C VAL A 47 4.95 -29.81 2.88
N GLY A 48 5.78 -29.13 3.63
CA GLY A 48 7.01 -29.65 4.20
C GLY A 48 8.27 -29.40 3.37
N ASP A 49 8.16 -28.92 2.13
CA ASP A 49 9.34 -28.53 1.33
C ASP A 49 10.11 -27.40 2.04
N VAL A 50 11.44 -27.54 2.02
CA VAL A 50 12.36 -26.58 2.69
C VAL A 50 13.40 -26.14 1.68
N THR A 51 13.75 -24.87 1.74
CA THR A 51 14.85 -24.29 0.97
C THR A 51 15.63 -23.25 1.77
N VAL A 52 16.82 -22.93 1.26
CA VAL A 52 17.61 -21.78 1.69
C VAL A 52 17.82 -20.90 0.48
N ILE A 53 17.43 -19.65 0.60
CA ILE A 53 17.52 -18.65 -0.46
C ILE A 53 18.42 -17.51 0.02
N ASP A 54 19.35 -17.08 -0.82
CA ASP A 54 20.19 -15.93 -0.56
C ASP A 54 19.31 -14.64 -0.53
N GLY A 55 19.33 -13.95 0.58
CA GLY A 55 18.61 -12.69 0.78
C GLY A 55 19.43 -11.45 0.43
N GLY A 56 20.67 -11.62 -0.03
CA GLY A 56 21.62 -10.54 -0.26
C GLY A 56 22.27 -10.02 1.04
N GLU A 57 23.34 -9.27 0.90
CA GLU A 57 24.08 -8.62 2.02
C GLU A 57 24.47 -9.60 3.16
N GLY A 58 24.74 -10.88 2.80
CA GLY A 58 25.11 -11.91 3.78
C GLY A 58 23.94 -12.50 4.59
N THR A 59 22.70 -12.19 4.22
CA THR A 59 21.50 -12.77 4.82
C THR A 59 20.99 -13.99 4.04
N TYR A 60 20.41 -14.94 4.76
CA TYR A 60 19.80 -16.13 4.16
C TYR A 60 18.39 -16.37 4.71
N HIS A 61 17.44 -16.65 3.81
CA HIS A 61 16.10 -17.06 4.16
C HIS A 61 16.01 -18.58 4.17
N VAL A 62 15.80 -19.17 5.34
CA VAL A 62 15.46 -20.61 5.46
C VAL A 62 13.94 -20.71 5.55
N VAL A 63 13.31 -21.27 4.54
CA VAL A 63 11.86 -21.27 4.33
C VAL A 63 11.33 -22.68 4.27
N MET A 64 10.18 -22.91 4.91
CA MET A 64 9.44 -24.17 4.82
C MET A 64 7.99 -23.88 4.42
N ILE A 65 7.49 -24.61 3.42
CA ILE A 65 6.07 -24.57 3.06
C ILE A 65 5.25 -25.25 4.17
N LYS A 66 4.46 -24.48 4.87
CA LYS A 66 3.53 -25.00 5.87
C LYS A 66 2.12 -25.21 5.29
N THR A 67 1.73 -24.36 4.35
CA THR A 67 0.50 -24.44 3.58
C THR A 67 0.81 -24.03 2.16
N LEU A 68 0.29 -24.74 1.16
CA LEU A 68 0.42 -24.34 -0.23
C LEU A 68 -0.30 -23.01 -0.48
N PRO A 69 0.14 -22.22 -1.47
CA PRO A 69 -0.55 -20.99 -1.85
C PRO A 69 -2.04 -21.26 -2.12
N PHE A 70 -2.91 -20.46 -1.57
CA PHE A 70 -4.35 -20.56 -1.74
C PHE A 70 -4.97 -19.18 -1.90
N ARG A 71 -6.17 -19.13 -2.47
CA ARG A 71 -6.98 -17.91 -2.51
C ARG A 71 -7.73 -17.81 -1.18
N ASP A 72 -7.47 -16.75 -0.42
CA ASP A 72 -8.23 -16.52 0.80
C ASP A 72 -9.66 -16.07 0.45
N MET A 73 -10.61 -16.96 0.67
CA MET A 73 -12.03 -16.73 0.39
C MET A 73 -12.76 -16.08 1.57
N SER A 74 -12.08 -15.83 2.68
CA SER A 74 -12.65 -15.21 3.87
C SER A 74 -12.29 -13.73 4.02
N LEU A 75 -11.28 -13.26 3.28
CA LEU A 75 -10.72 -11.93 3.46
C LEU A 75 -11.64 -10.85 2.87
N ALA A 76 -12.40 -10.20 3.74
CA ALA A 76 -13.19 -9.02 3.39
C ALA A 76 -12.28 -7.81 3.14
N SER A 77 -12.75 -6.83 2.39
CA SER A 77 -12.07 -5.56 2.21
C SER A 77 -13.03 -4.39 2.22
N ALA A 78 -12.50 -3.22 2.52
CA ALA A 78 -13.27 -1.98 2.51
C ALA A 78 -12.44 -0.81 1.97
N ASN A 79 -13.15 0.24 1.57
CA ASN A 79 -12.55 1.51 1.18
C ASN A 79 -12.74 2.51 2.30
N VAL A 80 -11.69 3.25 2.61
CA VAL A 80 -11.69 4.29 3.65
C VAL A 80 -10.97 5.54 3.14
N ARG A 81 -11.31 6.68 3.72
CA ARG A 81 -10.46 7.88 3.69
C ARG A 81 -9.85 8.10 5.05
N HIS A 82 -8.66 8.68 5.08
CA HIS A 82 -8.06 9.04 6.35
C HIS A 82 -7.29 10.37 6.27
N ILE A 83 -7.13 10.99 7.45
CA ILE A 83 -6.25 12.13 7.66
C ILE A 83 -5.22 11.69 8.71
N LEU A 84 -3.96 11.71 8.36
CA LEU A 84 -2.87 11.41 9.29
C LEU A 84 -2.41 12.70 9.99
N ILE A 85 -2.41 12.67 11.31
CA ILE A 85 -1.67 13.60 12.16
C ILE A 85 -0.41 12.86 12.60
N LYS A 86 0.68 13.12 11.88
CA LYS A 86 1.91 12.35 11.98
C LYS A 86 2.66 12.64 13.28
N PHE A 87 3.22 11.61 13.89
CA PHE A 87 4.17 11.78 14.99
C PHE A 87 5.54 12.27 14.45
N PRO A 88 6.31 12.99 15.27
CA PRO A 88 7.65 13.38 14.90
C PRO A 88 8.52 12.13 14.65
N THR A 89 9.36 12.22 13.64
CA THR A 89 10.27 11.15 13.25
C THR A 89 11.69 11.68 13.20
N ASP A 90 12.65 10.86 13.55
CA ASP A 90 14.06 11.14 13.35
C ASP A 90 14.37 11.17 11.84
N GLU A 91 14.97 12.23 11.36
CA GLU A 91 15.23 12.45 9.93
C GLU A 91 16.21 11.42 9.32
N LYS A 92 17.10 10.84 10.14
CA LYS A 92 18.11 9.91 9.66
C LYS A 92 17.63 8.47 9.64
N THR A 93 16.82 8.10 10.65
CA THR A 93 16.37 6.71 10.83
C THR A 93 14.93 6.49 10.37
N GLY A 94 14.15 7.58 10.21
CA GLY A 94 12.72 7.51 9.93
C GLY A 94 11.87 6.96 11.08
N GLN A 95 12.47 6.67 12.22
CA GLN A 95 11.78 6.13 13.38
C GLN A 95 11.02 7.23 14.13
N THR A 96 9.85 6.86 14.66
CA THR A 96 9.05 7.75 15.50
C THR A 96 9.77 8.06 16.80
N THR A 97 9.82 9.35 17.16
CA THR A 97 10.51 9.86 18.38
C THR A 97 9.55 10.36 19.44
N ILE A 98 8.24 10.22 19.22
CA ILE A 98 7.20 10.69 20.15
C ILE A 98 7.33 10.03 21.52
N LYS A 99 7.17 10.82 22.58
CA LYS A 99 7.02 10.33 23.95
C LYS A 99 5.55 10.15 24.28
N ASP A 100 5.24 9.22 25.18
CA ASP A 100 3.85 8.92 25.55
C ASP A 100 3.13 10.15 26.15
N GLU A 101 3.85 11.02 26.85
CA GLU A 101 3.30 12.26 27.42
C GLU A 101 2.87 13.28 26.35
N GLU A 102 3.42 13.20 25.14
CA GLU A 102 3.14 14.11 24.02
C GLU A 102 1.94 13.63 23.17
N LYS A 103 1.67 12.32 23.17
CA LYS A 103 0.57 11.72 22.40
C LYS A 103 -0.80 12.37 22.61
N PRO A 104 -1.20 12.76 23.85
CA PRO A 104 -2.48 13.44 24.07
C PRO A 104 -2.64 14.72 23.26
N THR A 105 -1.56 15.47 23.03
CA THR A 105 -1.58 16.68 22.21
C THR A 105 -1.91 16.39 20.76
N TYR A 106 -1.35 15.32 20.18
CA TYR A 106 -1.64 14.88 18.82
C TYR A 106 -3.06 14.32 18.70
N LYS A 107 -3.50 13.57 19.71
CA LYS A 107 -4.88 13.07 19.78
C LYS A 107 -5.87 14.23 19.84
N ALA A 108 -5.61 15.25 20.64
CA ALA A 108 -6.45 16.44 20.72
C ALA A 108 -6.54 17.20 19.38
N LYS A 109 -5.43 17.29 18.63
CA LYS A 109 -5.45 17.86 17.27
C LYS A 109 -6.33 17.05 16.34
N ALA A 110 -6.19 15.72 16.34
CA ALA A 110 -7.02 14.85 15.53
C ALA A 110 -8.50 14.97 15.92
N GLN A 111 -8.81 15.00 17.20
CA GLN A 111 -10.18 15.16 17.71
C GLN A 111 -10.78 16.51 17.29
N ALA A 112 -10.04 17.61 17.40
CA ALA A 112 -10.52 18.93 17.00
C ALA A 112 -10.89 18.99 15.50
N ILE A 113 -10.09 18.34 14.64
CA ILE A 113 -10.37 18.24 13.20
C ILE A 113 -11.64 17.40 12.95
N LEU A 114 -11.78 16.27 13.65
CA LEU A 114 -12.96 15.41 13.54
C LEU A 114 -14.22 16.13 14.02
N ASP A 115 -14.14 16.81 15.16
CA ASP A 115 -15.28 17.55 15.74
C ASP A 115 -15.75 18.68 14.82
N ASP A 116 -14.80 19.39 14.20
CA ASP A 116 -15.12 20.44 13.22
C ASP A 116 -15.78 19.86 11.96
N PHE A 117 -15.24 18.76 11.44
CA PHE A 117 -15.84 18.05 10.31
C PHE A 117 -17.28 17.61 10.59
N LEU A 118 -17.53 17.05 11.78
CA LEU A 118 -18.85 16.53 12.15
C LEU A 118 -19.91 17.63 12.32
N LYS A 119 -19.51 18.87 12.62
CA LYS A 119 -20.43 20.03 12.74
C LYS A 119 -20.95 20.54 11.40
N ASN A 120 -20.26 20.24 10.29
CA ASN A 120 -20.44 20.88 9.00
C ASN A 120 -21.02 19.95 7.94
N GLU A 121 -22.12 19.22 8.25
CA GLU A 121 -22.75 18.26 7.35
C GLU A 121 -21.73 17.27 6.73
N PRO A 122 -21.30 16.25 7.48
CA PRO A 122 -20.21 15.38 7.12
C PRO A 122 -20.54 14.51 5.90
N THR A 123 -19.90 14.79 4.78
CA THR A 123 -19.98 13.99 3.55
C THR A 123 -18.60 13.50 3.13
N GLU A 124 -18.56 12.45 2.30
CA GLU A 124 -17.30 11.93 1.78
C GLU A 124 -16.49 12.99 1.03
N ASP A 125 -17.15 13.81 0.19
CA ASP A 125 -16.47 14.86 -0.59
C ASP A 125 -15.84 15.93 0.32
N LYS A 126 -16.56 16.34 1.37
CA LYS A 126 -16.02 17.27 2.37
C LYS A 126 -14.85 16.67 3.13
N PHE A 127 -14.92 15.37 3.47
CA PHE A 127 -13.79 14.67 4.10
C PHE A 127 -12.60 14.59 3.15
N ALA A 128 -12.83 14.28 1.88
CA ALA A 128 -11.78 14.23 0.86
C ALA A 128 -11.09 15.60 0.67
N ALA A 129 -11.85 16.70 0.67
CA ALA A 129 -11.31 18.04 0.60
C ALA A 129 -10.46 18.37 1.84
N LEU A 130 -10.99 18.03 3.04
CA LEU A 130 -10.29 18.21 4.30
C LEU A 130 -9.00 17.37 4.37
N ALA A 131 -9.03 16.15 3.85
CA ALA A 131 -7.85 15.28 3.78
C ALA A 131 -6.77 15.86 2.85
N LYS A 132 -7.13 16.43 1.70
CA LYS A 132 -6.18 17.12 0.81
C LYS A 132 -5.49 18.29 1.50
N GLU A 133 -6.18 18.97 2.40
CA GLU A 133 -5.63 20.10 3.14
C GLU A 133 -4.78 19.65 4.34
N LYS A 134 -5.34 18.80 5.20
CA LYS A 134 -4.84 18.54 6.55
C LYS A 134 -3.97 17.30 6.69
N THR A 135 -4.07 16.31 5.78
CA THR A 135 -3.29 15.09 5.98
C THR A 135 -1.80 15.29 5.80
N GLU A 136 -1.04 14.67 6.68
CA GLU A 136 0.41 14.56 6.59
C GLU A 136 0.86 13.24 5.93
N ASP A 137 -0.10 12.42 5.46
CA ASP A 137 0.17 11.27 4.60
C ASP A 137 0.33 11.70 3.15
N THR A 138 1.57 11.78 2.68
CA THR A 138 1.90 12.17 1.31
C THR A 138 1.42 11.17 0.27
N GLY A 139 1.26 9.89 0.65
CA GLY A 139 0.84 8.81 -0.25
C GLY A 139 -0.61 8.91 -0.70
N SER A 140 -1.50 9.39 0.18
CA SER A 140 -2.93 9.51 -0.11
C SER A 140 -3.43 10.96 -0.24
N LYS A 141 -2.59 11.96 -0.01
CA LYS A 141 -2.99 13.37 -0.01
C LYS A 141 -3.67 13.79 -1.32
N SER A 142 -3.11 13.42 -2.47
CA SER A 142 -3.65 13.77 -3.78
C SER A 142 -5.03 13.18 -4.06
N THR A 143 -5.31 11.99 -3.50
CA THR A 143 -6.58 11.28 -3.63
C THR A 143 -7.60 11.64 -2.54
N GLY A 144 -7.29 12.63 -1.68
CA GLY A 144 -8.14 13.00 -0.55
C GLY A 144 -8.20 11.93 0.53
N GLY A 145 -7.04 11.35 0.84
CA GLY A 145 -6.88 10.34 1.89
C GLY A 145 -7.46 8.97 1.55
N LEU A 146 -7.77 8.67 0.27
CA LEU A 146 -8.42 7.41 -0.13
C LEU A 146 -7.45 6.24 -0.11
N TYR A 147 -7.84 5.18 0.60
CA TYR A 147 -7.29 3.84 0.53
C TYR A 147 -8.38 2.85 0.11
N GLU A 148 -8.12 2.15 -0.97
CA GLU A 148 -9.05 1.17 -1.53
C GLU A 148 -8.60 -0.26 -1.23
N ASN A 149 -9.58 -1.16 -1.12
CA ASN A 149 -9.35 -2.59 -0.89
C ASN A 149 -8.47 -2.88 0.34
N VAL A 150 -8.62 -2.09 1.39
CA VAL A 150 -7.96 -2.36 2.68
C VAL A 150 -8.52 -3.64 3.26
N ALA A 151 -7.65 -4.55 3.65
CA ALA A 151 -8.00 -5.86 4.20
C ALA A 151 -6.94 -6.31 5.21
N ASP A 152 -7.26 -7.34 5.99
CA ASP A 152 -6.33 -7.94 6.95
C ASP A 152 -5.34 -8.89 6.25
N ASP A 153 -4.53 -8.33 5.36
CA ASP A 153 -3.53 -9.02 4.55
C ASP A 153 -2.08 -8.69 4.96
N GLY A 154 -1.90 -7.98 6.06
CA GLY A 154 -0.60 -7.56 6.58
C GLY A 154 0.01 -6.35 5.87
N LYS A 155 -0.70 -5.71 4.94
CA LYS A 155 -0.22 -4.53 4.21
C LYS A 155 -0.23 -3.27 5.07
N TYR A 156 -1.20 -3.14 5.95
CA TYR A 156 -1.40 -1.98 6.81
C TYR A 156 -1.20 -2.34 8.29
N VAL A 157 -1.04 -1.32 9.12
CA VAL A 157 -0.97 -1.52 10.58
C VAL A 157 -2.27 -2.14 11.08
N GLN A 158 -2.15 -3.13 11.97
CA GLN A 158 -3.29 -3.94 12.43
C GLN A 158 -4.45 -3.08 12.97
N THR A 159 -4.17 -2.09 13.82
CA THR A 159 -5.21 -1.21 14.38
C THR A 159 -5.98 -0.42 13.32
N PHE A 160 -5.29 -0.01 12.25
CA PHE A 160 -5.90 0.66 11.09
C PHE A 160 -6.80 -0.32 10.32
N THR A 161 -6.30 -1.53 10.11
CA THR A 161 -7.03 -2.60 9.40
C THR A 161 -8.25 -3.03 10.19
N ASP A 162 -8.11 -3.31 11.48
CA ASP A 162 -9.20 -3.75 12.36
C ASP A 162 -10.37 -2.76 12.34
N TRP A 163 -10.07 -1.46 12.40
CA TRP A 163 -11.10 -0.43 12.30
C TRP A 163 -11.79 -0.46 10.93
N THR A 164 -11.02 -0.66 9.87
CA THR A 164 -11.52 -0.60 8.49
C THR A 164 -12.39 -1.79 8.13
N VAL A 165 -12.01 -3.00 8.54
CA VAL A 165 -12.73 -4.25 8.17
C VAL A 165 -13.79 -4.68 9.18
N ASP A 166 -14.03 -3.88 10.20
CA ASP A 166 -15.08 -4.15 11.19
C ASP A 166 -16.45 -4.21 10.50
N ALA A 167 -17.08 -5.37 10.56
CA ALA A 167 -18.35 -5.65 9.87
C ALA A 167 -19.53 -4.77 10.34
N SER A 168 -19.40 -4.08 11.47
CA SER A 168 -20.42 -3.16 11.98
C SER A 168 -20.39 -1.79 11.30
N ARG A 169 -19.31 -1.46 10.56
CA ARG A 169 -19.14 -0.15 9.91
C ARG A 169 -20.16 0.10 8.80
N LYS A 170 -20.60 1.35 8.76
CA LYS A 170 -21.51 1.87 7.73
C LYS A 170 -20.88 3.04 7.00
N PRO A 171 -21.20 3.25 5.71
CA PRO A 171 -20.77 4.44 4.99
C PRO A 171 -21.06 5.72 5.80
N GLY A 172 -20.02 6.57 5.95
CA GLY A 172 -20.10 7.77 6.77
C GLY A 172 -19.60 7.62 8.21
N ASP A 173 -19.36 6.40 8.69
CA ASP A 173 -18.75 6.20 10.02
C ASP A 173 -17.37 6.84 10.09
N THR A 174 -17.11 7.49 11.23
CA THR A 174 -15.82 8.13 11.50
C THR A 174 -15.22 7.64 12.81
N GLY A 175 -13.92 7.84 12.96
CA GLY A 175 -13.23 7.48 14.20
C GLY A 175 -11.79 7.95 14.20
N ILE A 176 -11.11 7.76 15.32
CA ILE A 176 -9.68 8.05 15.45
C ILE A 176 -8.96 6.76 15.82
N VAL A 177 -7.93 6.42 15.04
CA VAL A 177 -7.09 5.24 15.25
C VAL A 177 -5.66 5.67 15.52
N GLU A 178 -5.06 5.13 16.57
CA GLU A 178 -3.64 5.30 16.85
C GLU A 178 -2.83 4.20 16.16
N THR A 179 -1.75 4.62 15.52
CA THR A 179 -0.76 3.73 14.92
C THR A 179 0.65 4.19 15.33
N PRO A 180 1.70 3.42 15.06
CA PRO A 180 3.08 3.88 15.27
C PRO A 180 3.45 5.14 14.49
N TYR A 181 2.69 5.51 13.46
CA TYR A 181 2.96 6.68 12.61
C TYR A 181 2.27 7.96 13.10
N GLY A 182 1.19 7.84 13.89
CA GLY A 182 0.38 8.97 14.34
C GLY A 182 -1.07 8.59 14.60
N TYR A 183 -1.90 9.61 14.74
CA TYR A 183 -3.34 9.45 14.82
C TYR A 183 -3.95 9.59 13.42
N HIS A 184 -4.77 8.61 13.03
CA HIS A 184 -5.53 8.62 11.80
C HIS A 184 -6.98 8.97 12.12
N ILE A 185 -7.49 10.06 11.52
CA ILE A 185 -8.92 10.34 11.48
C ILE A 185 -9.47 9.54 10.32
N MET A 186 -10.39 8.63 10.59
CA MET A 186 -10.92 7.67 9.65
C MET A 186 -12.32 8.08 9.19
N TYR A 187 -12.62 7.84 7.92
CA TYR A 187 -13.95 7.93 7.34
C TYR A 187 -14.22 6.66 6.53
N PHE A 188 -15.25 5.92 6.88
CA PHE A 188 -15.62 4.69 6.19
C PHE A 188 -16.40 5.00 4.91
N VAL A 189 -15.85 4.63 3.76
CA VAL A 189 -16.49 4.87 2.46
C VAL A 189 -17.49 3.76 2.16
N LYS A 190 -17.03 2.51 2.13
CA LYS A 190 -17.87 1.33 1.89
C LYS A 190 -17.13 0.03 2.16
N ALA A 191 -17.88 -1.00 2.52
CA ALA A 191 -17.42 -2.38 2.37
C ALA A 191 -17.44 -2.76 0.87
N ASN A 192 -16.44 -3.53 0.44
CA ASN A 192 -16.42 -4.07 -0.91
C ASN A 192 -17.22 -5.36 -0.98
N GLU A 193 -17.89 -5.56 -2.12
CA GLU A 193 -18.61 -6.81 -2.37
C GLU A 193 -17.62 -7.94 -2.66
N GLY A 194 -17.91 -9.13 -2.15
CA GLY A 194 -17.09 -10.32 -2.35
C GLY A 194 -15.82 -10.31 -1.48
N VAL A 195 -14.86 -11.11 -1.88
CA VAL A 195 -13.60 -11.27 -1.17
C VAL A 195 -12.48 -10.47 -1.84
N LYS A 196 -11.49 -10.06 -1.05
CA LYS A 196 -10.41 -9.17 -1.49
C LYS A 196 -9.76 -9.59 -2.80
N TRP A 197 -9.43 -10.87 -2.97
CA TRP A 197 -8.75 -11.31 -4.18
C TRP A 197 -9.57 -11.09 -5.47
N GLN A 198 -10.92 -11.14 -5.38
CA GLN A 198 -11.80 -10.85 -6.52
C GLN A 198 -11.73 -9.37 -6.90
N SER A 199 -11.74 -8.49 -5.90
CA SER A 199 -11.59 -7.05 -6.10
C SER A 199 -10.21 -6.72 -6.71
N ASP A 200 -9.15 -7.36 -6.24
CA ASP A 200 -7.78 -7.15 -6.75
C ASP A 200 -7.66 -7.62 -8.20
N VAL A 201 -8.20 -8.80 -8.54
CA VAL A 201 -8.21 -9.32 -9.92
C VAL A 201 -9.03 -8.41 -10.84
N LYS A 202 -10.21 -7.96 -10.40
CA LYS A 202 -11.05 -7.03 -11.16
C LYS A 202 -10.31 -5.73 -11.44
N ALA A 203 -9.70 -5.12 -10.41
CA ALA A 203 -8.93 -3.90 -10.56
C ALA A 203 -7.76 -4.07 -11.55
N LYS A 204 -7.04 -5.20 -11.46
CA LYS A 204 -5.95 -5.51 -12.40
C LYS A 204 -6.44 -5.67 -13.83
N ILE A 205 -7.53 -6.39 -14.07
CA ILE A 205 -8.10 -6.57 -15.41
C ILE A 205 -8.48 -5.21 -16.01
N VAL A 206 -9.14 -4.35 -15.23
CA VAL A 206 -9.53 -3.01 -15.68
C VAL A 206 -8.30 -2.16 -16.01
N ALA A 207 -7.27 -2.18 -15.17
CA ALA A 207 -6.03 -1.45 -15.42
C ALA A 207 -5.29 -1.98 -16.66
N ASP A 208 -5.20 -3.29 -16.83
CA ASP A 208 -4.54 -3.91 -17.99
C ASP A 208 -5.29 -3.59 -19.30
N GLN A 209 -6.63 -3.61 -19.29
CA GLN A 209 -7.46 -3.23 -20.45
C GLN A 209 -7.32 -1.74 -20.77
N TYR A 210 -7.34 -0.86 -19.77
CA TYR A 210 -7.12 0.58 -19.96
C TYR A 210 -5.73 0.85 -20.56
N ASN A 211 -4.69 0.25 -20.01
CA ASN A 211 -3.32 0.42 -20.52
C ASN A 211 -3.18 -0.10 -21.95
N ALA A 212 -3.82 -1.23 -22.27
CA ALA A 212 -3.82 -1.77 -23.63
C ALA A 212 -4.50 -0.81 -24.61
N GLN A 213 -5.66 -0.21 -24.24
CA GLN A 213 -6.36 0.76 -25.08
C GLN A 213 -5.54 2.05 -25.25
N VAL A 214 -4.95 2.58 -24.18
CA VAL A 214 -4.08 3.76 -24.24
C VAL A 214 -2.89 3.53 -25.14
N ASN A 215 -2.22 2.37 -25.01
CA ASN A 215 -1.08 2.02 -25.84
C ASN A 215 -1.48 1.84 -27.31
N ASP A 216 -2.65 1.24 -27.59
CA ASP A 216 -3.15 1.11 -28.96
C ASP A 216 -3.42 2.47 -29.60
N VAL A 217 -4.08 3.38 -28.88
CA VAL A 217 -4.30 4.76 -29.35
C VAL A 217 -2.98 5.48 -29.59
N ILE A 218 -2.03 5.42 -28.64
CA ILE A 218 -0.71 6.06 -28.80
C ILE A 218 0.02 5.50 -30.02
N VAL A 219 0.06 4.18 -30.17
CA VAL A 219 0.75 3.51 -31.30
C VAL A 219 0.07 3.87 -32.63
N ASN A 220 -1.25 3.87 -32.70
CA ASN A 220 -1.97 4.15 -33.93
C ASN A 220 -1.90 5.63 -34.30
N GLU A 221 -2.06 6.53 -33.35
CA GLU A 221 -1.93 7.98 -33.60
C GLU A 221 -0.49 8.35 -33.98
N THR A 222 0.53 7.77 -33.34
CA THR A 222 1.93 8.01 -33.73
C THR A 222 2.30 7.46 -35.10
N LYS A 223 1.67 6.33 -35.54
CA LYS A 223 1.84 5.80 -36.89
C LYS A 223 1.17 6.69 -37.95
N ASN A 224 0.07 7.35 -37.59
CA ASN A 224 -0.69 8.24 -38.51
C ASN A 224 -0.15 9.67 -38.54
N ILE A 225 0.66 10.09 -37.58
CA ILE A 225 1.39 11.33 -37.65
C ILE A 225 2.50 11.14 -38.69
N LYS A 226 2.20 11.41 -39.96
CA LYS A 226 3.22 11.78 -40.94
C LYS A 226 3.79 13.11 -40.46
N LEU A 227 4.88 13.02 -39.71
CA LEU A 227 5.65 14.21 -39.39
C LEU A 227 6.11 14.81 -40.73
N ASP A 228 5.46 15.84 -41.19
CA ASP A 228 5.96 16.62 -42.33
C ASP A 228 7.20 17.36 -41.83
N ILE A 229 8.33 16.69 -41.95
CA ILE A 229 9.66 17.17 -41.55
C ILE A 229 9.95 18.55 -42.18
N PHE A 230 9.32 18.89 -43.30
CA PHE A 230 9.48 20.16 -43.97
C PHE A 230 8.78 21.31 -43.17
N LEU A 231 7.60 21.04 -42.62
CA LEU A 231 6.87 22.01 -41.77
C LEU A 231 7.56 22.16 -40.39
N LEU A 232 8.09 21.08 -39.85
CA LEU A 232 8.90 21.13 -38.63
C LEU A 232 10.16 21.96 -38.78
N ASN A 233 10.90 21.83 -39.87
CA ASN A 233 12.11 22.61 -40.11
C ASN A 233 11.82 24.12 -40.29
N TYR A 234 10.63 24.49 -40.71
CA TYR A 234 10.25 25.90 -40.88
C TYR A 234 9.77 26.54 -39.56
N MET A 235 9.18 25.77 -38.67
CA MET A 235 8.70 26.23 -37.36
C MET A 235 9.74 26.12 -36.23
N THR A 236 10.88 25.52 -36.45
CA THR A 236 11.65 24.87 -35.37
C THR A 236 12.88 25.56 -34.85
N LYS A 237 13.27 26.76 -35.21
CA LYS A 237 14.39 27.40 -34.47
C LYS A 237 14.07 27.71 -33.00
N GLY A 238 12.79 27.76 -32.60
CA GLY A 238 12.35 27.99 -31.24
C GLY A 238 11.93 26.68 -30.49
N ILE A 239 11.33 25.74 -31.21
CA ILE A 239 10.75 24.53 -30.65
C ILE A 239 11.81 23.44 -30.47
N GLU A 240 12.81 23.39 -31.32
CA GLU A 240 13.93 22.43 -31.24
C GLU A 240 14.65 22.45 -29.87
N LYS A 241 14.83 23.64 -29.30
CA LYS A 241 15.47 23.81 -28.00
C LYS A 241 14.62 23.28 -26.84
N THR A 242 13.29 23.30 -26.98
CA THR A 242 12.34 22.85 -25.96
C THR A 242 12.13 21.34 -26.04
N ILE A 243 12.02 20.79 -27.25
CA ILE A 243 11.89 19.33 -27.47
C ILE A 243 13.19 18.62 -27.09
N LYS A 244 14.35 19.17 -27.46
CA LYS A 244 15.66 18.59 -27.02
C LYS A 244 15.82 18.61 -25.51
N LYS A 245 15.34 19.64 -24.81
CA LYS A 245 15.31 19.68 -23.34
C LYS A 245 14.39 18.63 -22.74
N LEU A 246 13.23 18.39 -23.34
CA LEU A 246 12.27 17.39 -22.87
C LEU A 246 12.76 15.95 -23.11
N ILE A 247 13.40 15.69 -24.24
CA ILE A 247 13.98 14.37 -24.55
C ILE A 247 15.18 14.07 -23.65
N LEU A 248 16.05 15.06 -23.38
CA LEU A 248 17.19 14.90 -22.48
C LEU A 248 16.83 14.86 -20.99
N ALA A 249 15.64 15.29 -20.63
CA ALA A 249 15.14 15.20 -19.25
C ALA A 249 14.44 13.86 -18.94
N ASN A 250 14.18 13.04 -19.98
CA ASN A 250 13.47 11.75 -19.86
C ASN A 250 14.32 10.57 -20.41
N ALA A 251 15.59 10.80 -20.70
CA ALA A 251 16.58 9.78 -21.04
C ALA A 251 17.56 9.56 -19.87
#